data_5c4c11d1c5abe8afad675878c32d46c9
#
_entry.id   5c4c11d1c5abe8afad675878c32d46c9
#
_cell.length_a   1.000
_cell.length_b   1.000
_cell.length_c   1.000
_cell.angle_alpha   90.00
_cell.angle_beta   90.00
_cell.angle_gamma   90.00
#
_symmetry.space_group_name_H-M   'P 1'
#
loop_
_entity.id
_entity.type
_entity.pdbx_description
1 polymer ?
#
loop_
_entity_poly.entity_id
_entity_poly.type
_entity_poly.pdbx_seq_one_letter_code
_entity_poly.pdbx_strand_id
1 'polypeptide(L)' 'MAYKTYTDEEFLRKRRNELLLSCDYTQLPDSPLTDEKKQEWATYRQALRDLPTTENPSNITWPNCPI' A
#
# COMPACT_ATOMS: atom_id res chain seq x y z
N MET A 1 -8.74 11.44 -28.88
CA MET A 1 -8.90 11.30 -27.42
C MET A 1 -7.54 11.45 -26.75
N ALA A 2 -7.45 12.36 -25.80
CA ALA A 2 -6.20 12.56 -25.08
C ALA A 2 -6.12 11.57 -23.93
N TYR A 3 -5.00 10.85 -23.84
CA TYR A 3 -4.74 9.99 -22.69
C TYR A 3 -4.18 10.83 -21.56
N LYS A 4 -4.72 10.61 -20.36
CA LYS A 4 -4.18 11.26 -19.18
C LYS A 4 -2.83 10.63 -18.85
N THR A 5 -1.79 11.45 -18.80
CA THR A 5 -0.45 11.00 -18.43
C THR A 5 -0.24 11.29 -16.96
N TYR A 6 0.11 10.26 -16.20
CA TYR A 6 0.42 10.41 -14.78
C TYR A 6 1.92 10.60 -14.59
N THR A 7 2.30 11.44 -13.63
CA THR A 7 3.67 11.49 -13.17
C THR A 7 3.98 10.20 -12.39
N ASP A 8 5.27 9.88 -12.21
CA ASP A 8 5.67 8.71 -11.43
C ASP A 8 5.11 8.78 -10.01
N GLU A 9 5.09 9.97 -9.39
CA GLU A 9 4.55 10.16 -8.06
C GLU A 9 3.04 9.92 -8.01
N GLU A 10 2.31 10.42 -9.00
CA GLU A 10 0.87 10.18 -9.07
C GLU A 10 0.56 8.70 -9.24
N PHE A 11 1.31 8.02 -10.08
CA PHE A 11 1.15 6.60 -10.31
C PHE A 11 1.44 5.80 -9.03
N LEU A 12 2.51 6.16 -8.33
CA LEU A 12 2.86 5.57 -7.04
C LEU A 12 1.71 5.70 -6.05
N ARG A 13 1.19 6.91 -5.87
CA ARG A 13 0.13 7.19 -4.91
C ARG A 13 -1.15 6.45 -5.26
N LYS A 14 -1.49 6.40 -6.53
CA LYS A 14 -2.66 5.67 -7.00
C LYS A 14 -2.55 4.19 -6.67
N ARG A 15 -1.43 3.58 -7.01
CA ARG A 15 -1.21 2.16 -6.75
C ARG A 15 -1.18 1.87 -5.26
N ARG A 16 -0.52 2.72 -4.49
CA ARG A 16 -0.48 2.61 -3.03
C ARG A 16 -1.89 2.63 -2.45
N ASN A 17 -2.73 3.57 -2.90
CA ASN A 17 -4.09 3.69 -2.39
C ASN A 17 -4.93 2.46 -2.75
N GLU A 18 -4.76 1.90 -3.93
CA GLU A 18 -5.43 0.67 -4.33
C GLU A 18 -5.04 -0.49 -3.42
N LEU A 19 -3.74 -0.62 -3.11
CA LEU A 19 -3.24 -1.67 -2.24
C LEU A 19 -3.75 -1.49 -0.80
N LEU A 20 -3.77 -0.27 -0.29
CA LEU A 20 -4.31 0.01 1.03
C LEU A 20 -5.79 -0.33 1.11
N LEU A 21 -6.56 0.06 0.10
CA LEU A 21 -7.98 -0.22 0.05
C LEU A 21 -8.26 -1.72 0.02
N SER A 22 -7.47 -2.49 -0.71
CA SER A 22 -7.66 -3.92 -0.84
C SER A 22 -7.41 -4.68 0.47
N CYS A 23 -6.67 -4.10 1.41
CA CYS A 23 -6.36 -4.74 2.69
C CYS A 23 -6.94 -4.02 3.91
N ASP A 24 -7.87 -3.08 3.71
CA ASP A 24 -8.51 -2.37 4.83
C ASP A 24 -9.20 -3.33 5.81
N TYR A 25 -9.79 -4.41 5.29
CA TYR A 25 -10.48 -5.39 6.13
C TYR A 25 -9.56 -6.03 7.17
N THR A 26 -8.26 -6.05 6.94
CA THR A 26 -7.29 -6.68 7.86
C THR A 26 -7.19 -5.95 9.19
N GLN A 27 -7.62 -4.69 9.23
CA GLN A 27 -7.53 -3.84 10.42
C GLN A 27 -8.86 -3.71 11.15
N LEU A 28 -9.91 -4.35 10.65
CA LEU A 28 -11.22 -4.31 11.28
C LEU A 28 -11.27 -5.24 12.50
N PRO A 29 -11.99 -4.87 13.57
CA PRO A 29 -12.11 -5.73 14.76
C PRO A 29 -12.71 -7.10 14.46
N ASP A 30 -13.56 -7.18 13.44
CA ASP A 30 -14.26 -8.41 13.05
C ASP A 30 -13.44 -9.30 12.11
N SER A 31 -12.24 -8.85 11.74
CA SER A 31 -11.40 -9.61 10.83
C SER A 31 -11.06 -10.98 11.43
N PRO A 32 -11.15 -12.08 10.64
CA PRO A 32 -10.83 -13.42 11.14
C PRO A 32 -9.33 -13.69 11.29
N LEU A 33 -8.50 -12.66 11.14
CA LEU A 33 -7.06 -12.81 11.24
C LEU A 33 -6.59 -12.91 12.69
N THR A 34 -5.49 -13.65 12.91
CA THR A 34 -4.84 -13.68 14.22
C THR A 34 -4.21 -12.31 14.51
N ASP A 35 -3.92 -12.05 15.79
CA ASP A 35 -3.26 -10.81 16.19
C ASP A 35 -1.90 -10.64 15.51
N GLU A 36 -1.17 -11.74 15.36
CA GLU A 36 0.13 -11.73 14.67
C GLU A 36 -0.03 -11.33 13.20
N LYS A 37 -1.03 -11.90 12.53
CA LYS A 37 -1.33 -11.57 11.13
C LYS A 37 -1.77 -10.11 10.98
N LYS A 38 -2.62 -9.63 11.88
CA LYS A 38 -3.03 -8.22 11.90
C LYS A 38 -1.83 -7.29 12.03
N GLN A 39 -0.86 -7.67 12.87
CA GLN A 39 0.35 -6.89 13.07
C GLN A 39 1.22 -6.89 11.80
N GLU A 40 1.36 -8.02 11.13
CA GLU A 40 2.08 -8.11 9.86
C GLU A 40 1.44 -7.19 8.81
N TRP A 41 0.12 -7.21 8.71
CA TRP A 41 -0.60 -6.33 7.79
C TRP A 41 -0.44 -4.86 8.17
N ALA A 42 -0.46 -4.54 9.45
CA ALA A 42 -0.26 -3.16 9.91
C ALA A 42 1.12 -2.65 9.51
N THR A 43 2.14 -3.47 9.64
CA THR A 43 3.51 -3.14 9.22
C THR A 43 3.58 -2.91 7.71
N TYR A 44 2.97 -3.80 6.94
CA TYR A 44 2.90 -3.67 5.48
C TYR A 44 2.20 -2.37 5.07
N ARG A 45 1.06 -2.08 5.69
CA ARG A 45 0.29 -0.86 5.40
C ARG A 45 1.09 0.40 5.74
N GLN A 46 1.83 0.39 6.84
CA GLN A 46 2.67 1.52 7.21
C GLN A 46 3.80 1.72 6.18
N ALA A 47 4.41 0.65 5.72
CA ALA A 47 5.42 0.72 4.68
C ALA A 47 4.86 1.32 3.38
N LEU A 48 3.62 0.98 3.02
CA LEU A 48 2.95 1.57 1.86
C LEU A 48 2.75 3.08 2.04
N ARG A 49 2.33 3.52 3.23
CA ARG A 49 2.12 4.94 3.50
C ARG A 49 3.43 5.73 3.42
N ASP A 50 4.53 5.12 3.81
CA ASP A 50 5.84 5.78 3.85
C ASP A 50 6.52 5.84 2.48
N LEU A 51 6.09 5.04 1.51
CA LEU A 51 6.72 4.98 0.20
C LEU A 51 6.95 6.34 -0.45
N PRO A 52 5.97 7.27 -0.46
CA PRO A 52 6.18 8.56 -1.11
C PRO A 52 7.27 9.42 -0.47
N THR A 53 7.65 9.14 0.77
CA THR A 53 8.66 9.91 1.49
C THR A 53 10.01 9.20 1.55
N THR A 54 10.04 7.88 1.38
CA THR A 54 11.26 7.07 1.53
C THR A 54 11.84 6.61 0.21
N GLU A 55 11.03 6.54 -0.85
CA GLU A 55 11.45 6.00 -2.13
C GLU A 55 11.37 7.05 -3.24
N ASN A 56 12.28 6.93 -4.20
CA ASN A 56 12.21 7.72 -5.42
C ASN A 56 11.04 7.19 -6.26
N PRO A 57 10.09 8.04 -6.68
CA PRO A 57 8.93 7.60 -7.47
C PRO A 57 9.29 6.86 -8.77
N SER A 58 10.47 7.11 -9.31
CA SER A 58 10.93 6.45 -10.54
C SER A 58 11.57 5.09 -10.30
N ASN A 59 11.88 4.76 -9.04
CA ASN A 59 12.60 3.53 -8.70
C ASN A 59 12.11 3.00 -7.36
N ILE A 60 10.94 2.37 -7.38
CA ILE A 60 10.24 1.96 -6.17
C ILE A 60 10.41 0.47 -5.93
N THR A 61 10.72 0.12 -4.69
CA THR A 61 10.67 -1.25 -4.20
C THR A 61 9.40 -1.40 -3.37
N TRP A 62 8.44 -2.15 -3.88
CA TRP A 62 7.19 -2.38 -3.18
C TRP A 62 7.39 -3.35 -2.03
N PRO A 63 6.79 -3.08 -0.84
CA PRO A 63 6.88 -4.03 0.27
C PRO A 63 6.16 -5.34 -0.05
N ASN A 64 6.61 -6.42 0.57
CA ASN A 64 6.00 -7.73 0.38
C ASN A 64 4.70 -7.84 1.15
N CYS A 65 3.66 -8.32 0.48
CA CYS A 65 2.36 -8.55 1.08
C CYS A 65 2.45 -9.75 2.05
N PRO A 66 1.91 -9.65 3.28
CA PRO A 66 1.98 -10.72 4.27
C PRO A 66 0.91 -11.79 4.06
N ILE A 67 0.96 -12.46 2.94
CA ILE A 67 0.02 -13.54 2.61
C ILE A 67 0.64 -14.88 3.01
#